data_5ea77c91af12f61a7c6841d744b3d27a
#
_entry.id   5ea77c91af12f61a7c6841d744b3d27a
#
_cell.length_a   1.000
_cell.length_b   1.000
_cell.length_c   1.000
_cell.angle_alpha   90.00
_cell.angle_beta   90.00
_cell.angle_gamma   90.00
#
_symmetry.space_group_name_H-M   'P 1'
#
loop_
_entity.id
_entity.type
_entity.pdbx_description
1 polymer ?
#
loop_
_entity_poly.entity_id
_entity_poly.type
_entity_poly.pdbx_seq_one_letter_code
_entity_poly.pdbx_strand_id
1 'polypeptide(L)'
;IVWSVTPITRIALIAMFVMALMSVIAMIILTSFVTKRIRRLRSGMKEVEQGNLEAEITSDSQDEIGDLVNGFDSMLLQLNTLIKEVYEGRIKEKEYEMKALQAQINPHFLYNTLSLINWKAIEAEADDISKITLALSTFYRTSLNKGKNVMSLSDELRNMRSYLDIQLMMHDYEFDVEFDVDESIGQYQSLNLMLQPLIENAIAHGIDVKTDGRGKLTITGKEDGDLIVLTVADNGVGMSDEQAARILTEESKGYGVRNVNERIKLYYGEQYSLQIESKIGQGTKASIRIPKRIS
;
A
#
# COMPACT_ATOMS: atom_id res chain seq x y z
N ILE A 1 78.86 57.83 -16.85
CA ILE A 1 77.69 57.39 -17.53
C ILE A 1 77.34 55.89 -17.21
N VAL A 2 78.38 55.06 -16.97
CA VAL A 2 78.14 53.62 -16.63
C VAL A 2 77.47 53.39 -15.28
N TRP A 3 77.64 54.30 -14.32
CA TRP A 3 77.11 54.18 -12.93
C TRP A 3 75.58 54.46 -12.81
N SER A 4 74.96 55.14 -13.77
CA SER A 4 73.54 55.45 -13.78
C SER A 4 72.66 54.33 -14.39
N VAL A 5 73.21 53.45 -15.18
CA VAL A 5 72.49 52.39 -15.89
C VAL A 5 72.23 51.18 -14.98
N THR A 6 73.17 50.88 -14.05
CA THR A 6 73.06 49.72 -13.14
C THR A 6 71.87 49.76 -12.17
N PRO A 7 71.47 50.88 -11.55
CA PRO A 7 70.27 50.92 -10.74
C PRO A 7 68.99 50.79 -11.52
N ILE A 8 68.91 51.38 -12.76
CA ILE A 8 67.74 51.30 -13.60
C ILE A 8 67.48 49.86 -14.07
N THR A 9 68.56 49.19 -14.48
CA THR A 9 68.44 47.76 -14.89
C THR A 9 68.02 46.82 -13.75
N ARG A 10 68.49 47.04 -12.54
CA ARG A 10 68.03 46.31 -11.35
C ARG A 10 66.55 46.54 -11.02
N ILE A 11 66.09 47.79 -11.10
CA ILE A 11 64.66 48.12 -10.87
C ILE A 11 63.79 47.46 -11.97
N ALA A 12 64.23 47.47 -13.23
CA ALA A 12 63.52 46.83 -14.34
C ALA A 12 63.47 45.30 -14.16
N LEU A 13 64.52 44.65 -13.71
CA LEU A 13 64.52 43.20 -13.44
C LEU A 13 63.60 42.85 -12.24
N ILE A 14 63.62 43.62 -11.18
CA ILE A 14 62.71 43.43 -10.07
C ILE A 14 61.25 43.60 -10.50
N ALA A 15 60.94 44.66 -11.25
CA ALA A 15 59.59 44.87 -11.79
C ALA A 15 59.11 43.73 -12.69
N MET A 16 59.99 43.21 -13.59
CA MET A 16 59.69 42.03 -14.39
C MET A 16 59.44 40.76 -13.55
N PHE A 17 60.25 40.55 -12.51
CA PHE A 17 60.05 39.41 -11.61
C PHE A 17 58.72 39.50 -10.83
N VAL A 18 58.40 40.69 -10.31
CA VAL A 18 57.11 40.92 -9.62
C VAL A 18 55.92 40.72 -10.56
N MET A 19 55.98 41.22 -11.81
CA MET A 19 54.92 40.99 -12.80
C MET A 19 54.79 39.50 -13.15
N ALA A 20 55.90 38.78 -13.35
CA ALA A 20 55.87 37.33 -13.60
C ALA A 20 55.26 36.57 -12.43
N LEU A 21 55.65 36.91 -11.19
CA LEU A 21 55.07 36.31 -9.97
C LEU A 21 53.57 36.56 -9.86
N MET A 22 53.15 37.78 -10.06
CA MET A 22 51.72 38.18 -10.04
C MET A 22 50.91 37.45 -11.15
N SER A 23 51.49 37.28 -12.35
CA SER A 23 50.85 36.52 -13.44
C SER A 23 50.70 35.01 -13.08
N VAL A 24 51.68 34.41 -12.46
CA VAL A 24 51.60 33.00 -12.00
C VAL A 24 50.58 32.85 -10.90
N ILE A 25 50.52 33.76 -9.92
CA ILE A 25 49.52 33.74 -8.86
C ILE A 25 48.11 33.88 -9.43
N ALA A 26 47.90 34.86 -10.33
CA ALA A 26 46.61 35.07 -11.02
C ALA A 26 46.18 33.83 -11.80
N MET A 27 47.09 33.17 -12.51
CA MET A 27 46.82 31.94 -13.25
C MET A 27 46.41 30.79 -12.33
N ILE A 28 47.09 30.62 -11.19
CA ILE A 28 46.75 29.58 -10.19
C ILE A 28 45.35 29.84 -9.60
N ILE A 29 45.04 31.07 -9.25
CA ILE A 29 43.72 31.45 -8.70
C ILE A 29 42.61 31.15 -9.75
N LEU A 30 42.80 31.61 -11.00
CA LEU A 30 41.83 31.41 -12.06
C LEU A 30 41.60 29.91 -12.35
N THR A 31 42.69 29.15 -12.48
CA THR A 31 42.62 27.71 -12.75
C THR A 31 41.93 26.97 -11.60
N SER A 32 42.23 27.29 -10.37
CA SER A 32 41.61 26.66 -9.19
C SER A 32 40.11 26.97 -9.11
N PHE A 33 39.71 28.18 -9.45
CA PHE A 33 38.31 28.63 -9.45
C PHE A 33 37.48 27.86 -10.49
N VAL A 34 37.95 27.78 -11.74
CA VAL A 34 37.30 27.03 -12.83
C VAL A 34 37.26 25.53 -12.52
N THR A 35 38.38 24.97 -12.08
CA THR A 35 38.46 23.52 -11.77
C THR A 35 37.52 23.12 -10.65
N LYS A 36 37.35 23.96 -9.62
CA LYS A 36 36.45 23.68 -8.50
C LYS A 36 34.98 23.60 -8.94
N ARG A 37 34.56 24.48 -9.88
CA ARG A 37 33.19 24.48 -10.43
C ARG A 37 32.91 23.26 -11.30
N ILE A 38 33.84 22.91 -12.21
CA ILE A 38 33.73 21.70 -13.05
C ILE A 38 33.68 20.44 -12.18
N ARG A 39 34.45 20.39 -11.10
CA ARG A 39 34.45 19.25 -10.17
C ARG A 39 33.09 19.11 -9.44
N ARG A 40 32.45 20.25 -9.06
CA ARG A 40 31.10 20.25 -8.45
C ARG A 40 30.06 19.70 -9.44
N LEU A 41 30.04 20.18 -10.67
CA LEU A 41 29.16 19.66 -11.71
C LEU A 41 29.35 18.17 -11.93
N ARG A 42 30.61 17.71 -12.06
CA ARG A 42 30.93 16.30 -12.20
C ARG A 42 30.44 15.45 -11.02
N SER A 43 30.56 15.99 -9.80
CA SER A 43 30.08 15.27 -8.60
C SER A 43 28.55 15.09 -8.65
N GLY A 44 27.80 16.14 -8.97
CA GLY A 44 26.36 16.03 -9.11
C GLY A 44 25.91 15.11 -10.24
N MET A 45 26.58 15.16 -11.39
CA MET A 45 26.33 14.20 -12.48
C MET A 45 26.55 12.76 -12.05
N LYS A 46 27.55 12.51 -11.20
CA LYS A 46 27.84 11.17 -10.67
C LYS A 46 26.79 10.71 -9.66
N GLU A 47 26.21 11.62 -8.88
CA GLU A 47 25.08 11.29 -7.98
C GLU A 47 23.85 10.88 -8.78
N VAL A 48 23.56 11.60 -9.87
CA VAL A 48 22.47 11.27 -10.79
C VAL A 48 22.71 9.92 -11.47
N GLU A 49 23.94 9.62 -11.91
CA GLU A 49 24.33 8.32 -12.46
C GLU A 49 24.11 7.16 -11.47
N GLN A 50 24.25 7.43 -10.16
CA GLN A 50 24.00 6.47 -9.08
C GLN A 50 22.50 6.36 -8.71
N GLY A 51 21.63 7.06 -9.44
CA GLY A 51 20.17 6.98 -9.23
C GLY A 51 19.59 8.07 -8.33
N ASN A 52 20.41 8.99 -7.80
CA ASN A 52 19.88 10.13 -7.03
C ASN A 52 19.44 11.23 -8.00
N LEU A 53 18.19 11.15 -8.44
CA LEU A 53 17.58 12.13 -9.36
C LEU A 53 17.11 13.42 -8.64
N GLU A 54 17.17 13.47 -7.32
CA GLU A 54 16.85 14.67 -6.51
C GLU A 54 18.09 15.55 -6.23
N ALA A 55 19.23 15.23 -6.84
CA ALA A 55 20.44 16.02 -6.67
C ALA A 55 20.24 17.43 -7.23
N GLU A 56 20.29 18.46 -6.38
CA GLU A 56 20.25 19.86 -6.79
C GLU A 56 21.65 20.34 -7.18
N ILE A 57 21.84 20.73 -8.45
CA ILE A 57 23.09 21.28 -8.95
C ILE A 57 22.83 22.74 -9.33
N THR A 58 22.96 23.63 -8.34
CA THR A 58 22.77 25.06 -8.57
C THR A 58 24.08 25.79 -8.86
N SER A 59 24.05 26.77 -9.73
CA SER A 59 25.15 27.71 -9.98
C SER A 59 24.63 29.14 -10.06
N ASP A 60 25.22 30.02 -9.27
CA ASP A 60 24.95 31.47 -9.32
C ASP A 60 25.77 32.19 -10.40
N SER A 61 26.48 31.48 -11.25
CA SER A 61 27.37 32.03 -12.26
C SER A 61 26.63 32.37 -13.53
N GLN A 62 26.98 33.52 -14.11
CA GLN A 62 26.47 34.00 -15.41
C GLN A 62 27.48 33.80 -16.57
N ASP A 63 28.35 32.82 -16.44
CA ASP A 63 29.35 32.39 -17.43
C ASP A 63 28.91 31.07 -18.14
N GLU A 64 29.72 30.60 -19.08
CA GLU A 64 29.45 29.39 -19.87
C GLU A 64 29.35 28.15 -18.97
N ILE A 65 30.01 28.14 -17.80
CA ILE A 65 29.90 27.05 -16.82
C ILE A 65 28.53 27.12 -16.09
N GLY A 66 28.05 28.32 -15.80
CA GLY A 66 26.71 28.56 -15.25
C GLY A 66 25.62 28.07 -16.21
N ASP A 67 25.74 28.40 -17.49
CA ASP A 67 24.81 27.93 -18.53
C ASP A 67 24.77 26.39 -18.62
N LEU A 68 25.95 25.74 -18.52
CA LEU A 68 26.05 24.29 -18.54
C LEU A 68 25.36 23.64 -17.32
N VAL A 69 25.52 24.20 -16.13
CA VAL A 69 24.89 23.74 -14.90
C VAL A 69 23.36 23.90 -15.00
N ASN A 70 22.88 25.05 -15.43
CA ASN A 70 21.46 25.32 -15.59
C ASN A 70 20.81 24.43 -16.67
N GLY A 71 21.53 24.16 -17.76
CA GLY A 71 21.10 23.21 -18.79
C GLY A 71 20.98 21.79 -18.27
N PHE A 72 21.94 21.36 -17.46
CA PHE A 72 21.89 20.04 -16.82
C PHE A 72 20.73 19.92 -15.79
N ASP A 73 20.53 20.94 -14.99
CA ASP A 73 19.41 21.00 -14.03
C ASP A 73 18.05 20.95 -14.73
N SER A 74 17.90 21.71 -15.81
CA SER A 74 16.69 21.68 -16.66
C SER A 74 16.44 20.28 -17.26
N MET A 75 17.48 19.59 -17.70
CA MET A 75 17.38 18.22 -18.21
C MET A 75 16.97 17.25 -17.11
N LEU A 76 17.48 17.41 -15.90
CA LEU A 76 17.13 16.60 -14.71
C LEU A 76 15.66 16.77 -14.34
N LEU A 77 15.16 18.01 -14.33
CA LEU A 77 13.74 18.30 -14.10
C LEU A 77 12.83 17.66 -15.15
N GLN A 78 13.21 17.73 -16.42
CA GLN A 78 12.46 17.08 -17.52
C GLN A 78 12.48 15.54 -17.35
N LEU A 79 13.63 14.96 -17.01
CA LEU A 79 13.76 13.53 -16.78
C LEU A 79 12.85 13.07 -15.63
N ASN A 80 12.86 13.78 -14.49
CA ASN A 80 12.00 13.50 -13.35
C ASN A 80 10.51 13.58 -13.72
N THR A 81 10.13 14.59 -14.51
CA THR A 81 8.76 14.74 -15.00
C THR A 81 8.35 13.55 -15.88
N LEU A 82 9.21 13.15 -16.83
CA LEU A 82 8.94 12.01 -17.71
C LEU A 82 8.84 10.69 -16.93
N ILE A 83 9.72 10.47 -15.95
CA ILE A 83 9.67 9.28 -15.10
C ILE A 83 8.34 9.23 -14.35
N LYS A 84 7.91 10.36 -13.77
CA LYS A 84 6.64 10.46 -13.06
C LYS A 84 5.45 10.17 -13.99
N GLU A 85 5.42 10.78 -15.19
CA GLU A 85 4.36 10.55 -16.18
C GLU A 85 4.29 9.08 -16.62
N VAL A 86 5.44 8.43 -16.87
CA VAL A 86 5.50 7.00 -17.22
C VAL A 86 4.99 6.13 -16.07
N TYR A 87 5.36 6.47 -14.82
CA TYR A 87 4.91 5.73 -13.65
C TYR A 87 3.40 5.85 -13.43
N GLU A 88 2.86 7.07 -13.52
CA GLU A 88 1.42 7.34 -13.45
C GLU A 88 0.65 6.67 -14.59
N GLY A 89 1.22 6.66 -15.80
CA GLY A 89 0.67 5.98 -16.95
C GLY A 89 0.55 4.46 -16.73
N ARG A 90 1.60 3.82 -16.20
CA ARG A 90 1.59 2.38 -15.88
C ARG A 90 0.59 2.03 -14.79
N ILE A 91 0.46 2.87 -13.76
CA ILE A 91 -0.55 2.67 -12.70
C ILE A 91 -1.95 2.70 -13.31
N LYS A 92 -2.26 3.70 -14.13
CA LYS A 92 -3.56 3.80 -14.81
C LYS A 92 -3.83 2.61 -15.75
N GLU A 93 -2.82 2.17 -16.50
CA GLU A 93 -2.93 0.99 -17.35
C GLU A 93 -3.31 -0.25 -16.53
N LYS A 94 -2.63 -0.48 -15.40
CA LYS A 94 -2.94 -1.59 -14.50
C LYS A 94 -4.33 -1.48 -13.86
N GLU A 95 -4.76 -0.27 -13.53
CA GLU A 95 -6.13 -0.04 -13.06
C GLU A 95 -7.17 -0.37 -14.14
N TYR A 96 -6.91 0.00 -15.39
CA TYR A 96 -7.82 -0.32 -16.51
C TYR A 96 -7.84 -1.82 -16.82
N GLU A 97 -6.67 -2.50 -16.81
CA GLU A 97 -6.61 -3.96 -16.94
C GLU A 97 -7.45 -4.65 -15.86
N MET A 98 -7.29 -4.22 -14.59
CA MET A 98 -8.03 -4.79 -13.47
C MET A 98 -9.54 -4.53 -13.59
N LYS A 99 -9.95 -3.32 -13.98
CA LYS A 99 -11.35 -3.01 -14.25
C LYS A 99 -11.93 -3.84 -15.41
N ALA A 100 -11.14 -4.04 -16.47
CA ALA A 100 -11.56 -4.88 -17.60
C ALA A 100 -11.74 -6.35 -17.19
N LEU A 101 -10.83 -6.89 -16.37
CA LEU A 101 -10.95 -8.24 -15.82
C LEU A 101 -12.17 -8.37 -14.90
N GLN A 102 -12.42 -7.40 -14.04
CA GLN A 102 -13.63 -7.38 -13.19
C GLN A 102 -14.94 -7.28 -14.01
N ALA A 103 -14.91 -6.53 -15.12
CA ALA A 103 -16.07 -6.39 -16.00
C ALA A 103 -16.42 -7.66 -16.81
N GLN A 104 -15.50 -8.63 -16.93
CA GLN A 104 -15.76 -9.93 -17.55
C GLN A 104 -16.80 -10.75 -16.78
N ILE A 105 -16.93 -10.53 -15.47
CA ILE A 105 -18.05 -11.04 -14.71
C ILE A 105 -19.20 -10.07 -14.92
N ASN A 106 -20.23 -10.47 -15.67
CA ASN A 106 -21.42 -9.66 -15.81
C ASN A 106 -22.30 -9.74 -14.53
N PRO A 107 -22.26 -8.74 -13.64
CA PRO A 107 -23.00 -8.82 -12.38
C PRO A 107 -24.51 -8.94 -12.58
N HIS A 108 -25.02 -8.27 -13.61
CA HIS A 108 -26.44 -8.26 -13.92
C HIS A 108 -26.93 -9.65 -14.38
N PHE A 109 -26.15 -10.34 -15.19
CA PHE A 109 -26.46 -11.73 -15.60
C PHE A 109 -26.49 -12.66 -14.38
N LEU A 110 -25.50 -12.53 -13.50
CA LEU A 110 -25.40 -13.33 -12.26
C LEU A 110 -26.63 -13.11 -11.36
N TYR A 111 -27.00 -11.85 -11.10
CA TYR A 111 -28.17 -11.54 -10.26
C TYR A 111 -29.49 -12.04 -10.87
N ASN A 112 -29.68 -11.86 -12.16
CA ASN A 112 -30.87 -12.31 -12.84
C ASN A 112 -30.99 -13.84 -12.81
N THR A 113 -29.87 -14.54 -12.99
CA THR A 113 -29.82 -15.99 -12.93
C THR A 113 -30.17 -16.50 -11.53
N LEU A 114 -29.52 -15.91 -10.49
CA LEU A 114 -29.83 -16.27 -9.10
C LEU A 114 -31.29 -15.94 -8.73
N SER A 115 -31.81 -14.80 -9.17
CA SER A 115 -33.22 -14.45 -8.96
C SER A 115 -34.18 -15.47 -9.62
N LEU A 116 -33.86 -15.94 -10.82
CA LEU A 116 -34.65 -16.96 -11.50
C LEU A 116 -34.58 -18.29 -10.73
N ILE A 117 -33.41 -18.71 -10.25
CA ILE A 117 -33.25 -19.94 -9.46
C ILE A 117 -34.07 -19.83 -8.17
N ASN A 118 -34.00 -18.69 -7.47
CA ASN A 118 -34.75 -18.44 -6.26
C ASN A 118 -36.25 -18.54 -6.48
N TRP A 119 -36.75 -17.92 -7.57
CA TRP A 119 -38.16 -17.99 -7.90
C TRP A 119 -38.61 -19.45 -8.20
N LYS A 120 -37.80 -20.22 -8.93
CA LYS A 120 -38.07 -21.64 -9.19
C LYS A 120 -38.01 -22.50 -7.93
N ALA A 121 -37.13 -22.18 -6.99
CA ALA A 121 -37.04 -22.85 -5.69
C ALA A 121 -38.30 -22.61 -4.87
N ILE A 122 -38.81 -21.37 -4.84
CA ILE A 122 -40.07 -21.03 -4.17
C ILE A 122 -41.27 -21.76 -4.81
N GLU A 123 -41.35 -21.80 -6.16
CA GLU A 123 -42.39 -22.51 -6.87
C GLU A 123 -42.38 -24.02 -6.58
N ALA A 124 -41.19 -24.58 -6.31
CA ALA A 124 -40.98 -25.99 -5.99
C ALA A 124 -41.05 -26.30 -4.47
N GLU A 125 -41.38 -25.31 -3.63
CA GLU A 125 -41.38 -25.40 -2.16
C GLU A 125 -40.02 -25.88 -1.57
N ALA A 126 -38.90 -25.59 -2.32
CA ALA A 126 -37.54 -25.96 -1.92
C ALA A 126 -36.88 -24.86 -1.12
N ASP A 127 -37.22 -24.72 0.15
CA ASP A 127 -36.81 -23.64 1.04
C ASP A 127 -35.27 -23.50 1.18
N ASP A 128 -34.55 -24.61 1.24
CA ASP A 128 -33.09 -24.61 1.38
C ASP A 128 -32.41 -24.08 0.12
N ILE A 129 -32.94 -24.42 -1.08
CA ILE A 129 -32.43 -23.86 -2.34
C ILE A 129 -32.74 -22.37 -2.42
N SER A 130 -33.91 -21.93 -1.97
CA SER A 130 -34.28 -20.52 -1.91
C SER A 130 -33.34 -19.74 -0.99
N LYS A 131 -33.12 -20.23 0.23
CA LYS A 131 -32.21 -19.60 1.22
C LYS A 131 -30.77 -19.45 0.70
N ILE A 132 -30.19 -20.54 0.17
CA ILE A 132 -28.80 -20.48 -0.34
C ILE A 132 -28.69 -19.55 -1.54
N THR A 133 -29.67 -19.53 -2.42
CA THR A 133 -29.69 -18.68 -3.61
C THR A 133 -29.80 -17.20 -3.23
N LEU A 134 -30.62 -16.88 -2.23
CA LEU A 134 -30.76 -15.53 -1.71
C LEU A 134 -29.50 -15.04 -1.01
N ALA A 135 -28.89 -15.88 -0.18
CA ALA A 135 -27.61 -15.61 0.47
C ALA A 135 -26.52 -15.35 -0.56
N LEU A 136 -26.41 -16.20 -1.59
CA LEU A 136 -25.45 -16.07 -2.68
C LEU A 136 -25.66 -14.78 -3.50
N SER A 137 -26.91 -14.43 -3.79
CA SER A 137 -27.25 -13.20 -4.48
C SER A 137 -26.85 -11.96 -3.66
N THR A 138 -27.09 -11.98 -2.36
CA THR A 138 -26.71 -10.89 -1.45
C THR A 138 -25.19 -10.78 -1.32
N PHE A 139 -24.51 -11.90 -1.14
CA PHE A 139 -23.05 -11.96 -1.07
C PHE A 139 -22.40 -11.37 -2.33
N TYR A 140 -22.76 -11.80 -3.53
CA TYR A 140 -22.17 -11.25 -4.75
C TYR A 140 -22.51 -9.78 -4.96
N ARG A 141 -23.72 -9.33 -4.63
CA ARG A 141 -24.12 -7.93 -4.77
C ARG A 141 -23.29 -7.00 -3.88
N THR A 142 -23.00 -7.42 -2.65
CA THR A 142 -22.19 -6.65 -1.70
C THR A 142 -20.71 -6.77 -2.01
N SER A 143 -20.20 -7.95 -2.37
CA SER A 143 -18.78 -8.18 -2.69
C SER A 143 -18.33 -7.42 -3.92
N LEU A 144 -19.14 -7.40 -4.99
CA LEU A 144 -18.78 -6.68 -6.22
C LEU A 144 -18.83 -5.16 -6.07
N ASN A 145 -19.56 -4.63 -5.09
CA ASN A 145 -19.61 -3.22 -4.66
C ASN A 145 -19.37 -2.17 -5.78
N LYS A 146 -19.81 -2.47 -7.01
CA LYS A 146 -19.57 -1.65 -8.22
C LYS A 146 -18.08 -1.25 -8.40
N GLY A 147 -17.15 -2.07 -7.96
CA GLY A 147 -15.71 -1.82 -8.03
C GLY A 147 -15.16 -0.80 -7.03
N LYS A 148 -15.94 -0.43 -6.01
CA LYS A 148 -15.45 0.48 -4.96
C LYS A 148 -14.66 -0.29 -3.90
N ASN A 149 -13.54 0.26 -3.48
CA ASN A 149 -12.67 -0.32 -2.44
C ASN A 149 -13.21 -0.10 -1.01
N VAL A 150 -14.19 0.78 -0.84
CA VAL A 150 -14.76 1.20 0.45
C VAL A 150 -16.27 1.03 0.42
N MET A 151 -16.85 0.60 1.53
CA MET A 151 -18.27 0.41 1.75
C MET A 151 -18.65 0.81 3.17
N SER A 152 -19.96 0.82 3.49
CA SER A 152 -20.41 0.97 4.88
C SER A 152 -20.13 -0.30 5.68
N LEU A 153 -19.86 -0.15 6.98
CA LEU A 153 -19.67 -1.32 7.85
C LEU A 153 -20.94 -2.19 7.89
N SER A 154 -22.13 -1.57 7.78
CA SER A 154 -23.38 -2.33 7.67
C SER A 154 -23.44 -3.21 6.43
N ASP A 155 -22.89 -2.76 5.29
CA ASP A 155 -22.81 -3.57 4.09
C ASP A 155 -21.77 -4.70 4.21
N GLU A 156 -20.61 -4.43 4.81
CA GLU A 156 -19.58 -5.45 5.11
C GLU A 156 -20.15 -6.53 6.03
N LEU A 157 -20.81 -6.16 7.10
CA LEU A 157 -21.43 -7.11 8.03
C LEU A 157 -22.58 -7.91 7.38
N ARG A 158 -23.36 -7.29 6.52
CA ARG A 158 -24.41 -7.99 5.75
C ARG A 158 -23.77 -8.99 4.76
N ASN A 159 -22.66 -8.63 4.12
CA ASN A 159 -21.88 -9.53 3.30
C ASN A 159 -21.43 -10.75 4.11
N MET A 160 -20.85 -10.52 5.30
CA MET A 160 -20.37 -11.59 6.18
C MET A 160 -21.49 -12.51 6.65
N ARG A 161 -22.67 -11.98 7.00
CA ARG A 161 -23.84 -12.81 7.35
C ARG A 161 -24.22 -13.71 6.20
N SER A 162 -24.36 -13.15 4.99
CA SER A 162 -24.70 -13.94 3.80
C SER A 162 -23.65 -15.02 3.48
N TYR A 163 -22.36 -14.70 3.63
CA TYR A 163 -21.29 -15.67 3.47
C TYR A 163 -21.38 -16.81 4.51
N LEU A 164 -21.60 -16.48 5.77
CA LEU A 164 -21.71 -17.47 6.84
C LEU A 164 -22.97 -18.33 6.72
N ASP A 165 -24.08 -17.78 6.25
CA ASP A 165 -25.29 -18.57 5.95
C ASP A 165 -24.98 -19.66 4.91
N ILE A 166 -24.21 -19.31 3.85
CA ILE A 166 -23.75 -20.29 2.85
C ILE A 166 -22.81 -21.32 3.49
N GLN A 167 -21.83 -20.89 4.29
CA GLN A 167 -20.89 -21.81 4.93
C GLN A 167 -21.58 -22.76 5.89
N LEU A 168 -22.53 -22.29 6.69
CA LEU A 168 -23.30 -23.13 7.58
C LEU A 168 -24.06 -24.23 6.83
N MET A 169 -24.68 -23.89 5.68
CA MET A 169 -25.35 -24.89 4.84
C MET A 169 -24.37 -25.88 4.21
N MET A 170 -23.20 -25.42 3.77
CA MET A 170 -22.16 -26.29 3.20
C MET A 170 -21.55 -27.27 4.21
N HIS A 171 -21.59 -26.92 5.49
CA HIS A 171 -21.09 -27.73 6.60
C HIS A 171 -22.22 -28.42 7.39
N ASP A 172 -23.40 -28.58 6.80
CA ASP A 172 -24.57 -29.22 7.44
C ASP A 172 -24.86 -28.68 8.86
N TYR A 173 -24.58 -27.39 9.09
CA TYR A 173 -24.71 -26.69 10.39
C TYR A 173 -23.88 -27.33 11.51
N GLU A 174 -22.70 -27.87 11.22
CA GLU A 174 -21.83 -28.53 12.21
C GLU A 174 -21.08 -27.57 13.13
N PHE A 175 -21.11 -26.28 12.88
CA PHE A 175 -20.54 -25.25 13.76
C PHE A 175 -21.56 -24.14 14.09
N ASP A 176 -21.29 -23.39 15.15
CA ASP A 176 -22.15 -22.28 15.59
C ASP A 176 -21.54 -20.93 15.22
N VAL A 177 -22.40 -19.98 14.89
CA VAL A 177 -21.99 -18.59 14.59
C VAL A 177 -22.71 -17.63 15.52
N GLU A 178 -21.94 -16.76 16.17
CA GLU A 178 -22.45 -15.70 17.05
C GLU A 178 -22.03 -14.31 16.54
N PHE A 179 -23.02 -13.41 16.44
CA PHE A 179 -22.79 -11.99 16.12
C PHE A 179 -23.13 -11.12 17.33
N ASP A 180 -22.10 -10.47 17.92
CA ASP A 180 -22.22 -9.47 18.97
C ASP A 180 -21.67 -8.13 18.44
N VAL A 181 -22.45 -7.47 17.60
CA VAL A 181 -22.06 -6.25 16.89
C VAL A 181 -23.02 -5.13 17.21
N ASP A 182 -22.49 -3.99 17.68
CA ASP A 182 -23.25 -2.79 17.96
C ASP A 182 -23.80 -2.19 16.66
N GLU A 183 -25.12 -1.94 16.60
CA GLU A 183 -25.74 -1.36 15.40
C GLU A 183 -25.19 0.03 15.05
N SER A 184 -24.72 0.77 16.06
CA SER A 184 -24.17 2.12 15.91
C SER A 184 -22.97 2.19 14.95
N ILE A 185 -22.18 1.10 14.86
CA ILE A 185 -20.98 1.10 14.00
C ILE A 185 -21.29 0.97 12.51
N GLY A 186 -22.50 0.59 12.15
CA GLY A 186 -22.90 0.35 10.76
C GLY A 186 -22.77 1.56 9.82
N GLN A 187 -22.84 2.79 10.37
CA GLN A 187 -22.72 4.05 9.62
C GLN A 187 -21.30 4.40 9.17
N TYR A 188 -20.29 3.78 9.76
CA TYR A 188 -18.90 4.09 9.45
C TYR A 188 -18.39 3.34 8.21
N GLN A 189 -17.33 3.89 7.62
CA GLN A 189 -16.68 3.31 6.45
C GLN A 189 -15.77 2.15 6.81
N SER A 190 -15.79 1.11 5.97
CA SER A 190 -14.94 -0.05 6.00
C SER A 190 -14.29 -0.28 4.64
N LEU A 191 -13.14 -0.94 4.61
CA LEU A 191 -12.60 -1.53 3.39
C LEU A 191 -13.49 -2.70 2.96
N ASN A 192 -13.75 -2.80 1.67
CA ASN A 192 -14.52 -3.92 1.09
C ASN A 192 -13.79 -5.24 1.34
N LEU A 193 -14.51 -6.27 1.79
CA LEU A 193 -14.01 -7.63 2.04
C LEU A 193 -12.82 -7.65 3.03
N MET A 194 -12.95 -6.91 4.13
CA MET A 194 -11.92 -6.85 5.16
C MET A 194 -12.04 -8.02 6.15
N LEU A 195 -13.27 -8.41 6.52
CA LEU A 195 -13.55 -9.48 7.48
C LEU A 195 -13.58 -10.86 6.82
N GLN A 196 -13.94 -10.97 5.55
CA GLN A 196 -14.09 -12.26 4.86
C GLN A 196 -12.85 -13.14 4.93
N PRO A 197 -11.61 -12.67 4.65
CA PRO A 197 -10.42 -13.53 4.73
C PRO A 197 -10.12 -14.03 6.15
N LEU A 198 -10.55 -13.29 7.17
CA LEU A 198 -10.39 -13.72 8.58
C LEU A 198 -11.38 -14.84 8.90
N ILE A 199 -12.61 -14.72 8.43
CA ILE A 199 -13.65 -15.74 8.60
C ILE A 199 -13.29 -17.01 7.83
N GLU A 200 -12.84 -16.88 6.57
CA GLU A 200 -12.36 -18.02 5.77
C GLU A 200 -11.22 -18.75 6.46
N ASN A 201 -10.27 -18.02 7.02
CA ASN A 201 -9.14 -18.59 7.75
C ASN A 201 -9.58 -19.29 9.04
N ALA A 202 -10.53 -18.70 9.78
CA ALA A 202 -11.08 -19.29 11.01
C ALA A 202 -11.84 -20.60 10.72
N ILE A 203 -12.61 -20.67 9.63
CA ILE A 203 -13.31 -21.89 9.23
C ILE A 203 -12.31 -22.93 8.76
N ALA A 204 -11.53 -22.65 7.70
CA ALA A 204 -10.69 -23.65 7.04
C ALA A 204 -9.53 -24.16 7.90
N HIS A 205 -8.94 -23.32 8.76
CA HIS A 205 -7.76 -23.67 9.55
C HIS A 205 -8.04 -23.78 11.06
N GLY A 206 -9.18 -23.29 11.53
CA GLY A 206 -9.59 -23.41 12.92
C GLY A 206 -10.63 -24.48 13.11
N ILE A 207 -11.80 -24.32 12.49
CA ILE A 207 -12.99 -25.14 12.73
C ILE A 207 -12.95 -26.48 11.99
N ASP A 208 -12.66 -26.47 10.67
CA ASP A 208 -12.69 -27.69 9.84
C ASP A 208 -11.65 -28.75 10.25
N VAL A 209 -10.56 -28.32 10.86
CA VAL A 209 -9.50 -29.22 11.34
C VAL A 209 -9.66 -29.62 12.81
N LYS A 210 -10.70 -29.12 13.49
CA LYS A 210 -11.01 -29.42 14.87
C LYS A 210 -11.61 -30.82 14.96
N THR A 211 -11.04 -31.65 15.83
CA THR A 211 -11.48 -33.03 16.00
C THR A 211 -12.28 -33.28 17.29
N ASP A 212 -12.32 -32.30 18.17
CA ASP A 212 -12.96 -32.33 19.46
C ASP A 212 -14.02 -31.26 19.66
N GLY A 213 -15.25 -31.66 19.92
CA GLY A 213 -16.36 -30.76 20.19
C GLY A 213 -16.81 -29.92 18.97
N ARG A 214 -17.86 -29.14 19.18
CA ARG A 214 -18.48 -28.33 18.13
C ARG A 214 -17.68 -27.06 17.88
N GLY A 215 -17.50 -26.72 16.61
CA GLY A 215 -16.89 -25.45 16.18
C GLY A 215 -17.76 -24.25 16.58
N LYS A 216 -17.14 -23.14 16.97
CA LYS A 216 -17.82 -21.86 17.22
C LYS A 216 -17.02 -20.72 16.62
N LEU A 217 -17.71 -19.88 15.87
CA LEU A 217 -17.19 -18.63 15.33
C LEU A 217 -17.93 -17.46 15.96
N THR A 218 -17.20 -16.51 16.51
CA THR A 218 -17.79 -15.31 17.15
C THR A 218 -17.27 -14.07 16.41
N ILE A 219 -18.18 -13.23 15.93
CA ILE A 219 -17.90 -11.94 15.30
C ILE A 219 -18.35 -10.85 16.25
N THR A 220 -17.44 -9.98 16.68
CA THR A 220 -17.77 -8.83 17.51
C THR A 220 -17.42 -7.53 16.83
N GLY A 221 -18.20 -6.47 17.11
CA GLY A 221 -17.94 -5.14 16.57
C GLY A 221 -18.40 -4.08 17.57
N LYS A 222 -17.45 -3.25 18.08
CA LYS A 222 -17.75 -2.26 19.12
C LYS A 222 -16.98 -0.97 18.88
N GLU A 223 -17.53 0.12 19.41
CA GLU A 223 -16.81 1.39 19.49
C GLU A 223 -15.87 1.38 20.69
N ASP A 224 -14.62 1.84 20.49
CA ASP A 224 -13.60 2.02 21.52
C ASP A 224 -12.96 3.42 21.37
N GLY A 225 -13.53 4.39 22.08
CA GLY A 225 -13.13 5.80 21.90
C GLY A 225 -13.36 6.30 20.48
N ASP A 226 -12.29 6.73 19.81
CA ASP A 226 -12.29 7.19 18.42
C ASP A 226 -12.10 6.06 17.40
N LEU A 227 -12.05 4.82 17.88
CA LEU A 227 -11.82 3.64 17.06
C LEU A 227 -13.06 2.76 16.99
N ILE A 228 -13.09 1.90 15.98
CA ILE A 228 -13.95 0.75 15.85
C ILE A 228 -13.08 -0.48 15.97
N VAL A 229 -13.46 -1.40 16.84
CA VAL A 229 -12.81 -2.68 17.04
C VAL A 229 -13.70 -3.77 16.46
N LEU A 230 -13.21 -4.46 15.45
CA LEU A 230 -13.86 -5.62 14.86
C LEU A 230 -13.03 -6.86 15.18
N THR A 231 -13.68 -7.92 15.62
CA THR A 231 -12.99 -9.16 16.00
C THR A 231 -13.69 -10.37 15.38
N VAL A 232 -12.90 -11.28 14.87
CA VAL A 232 -13.30 -12.63 14.45
C VAL A 232 -12.55 -13.62 15.35
N ALA A 233 -13.26 -14.42 16.09
CA ALA A 233 -12.71 -15.42 17.02
C ALA A 233 -13.29 -16.80 16.75
N ASP A 234 -12.44 -17.81 16.67
CA ASP A 234 -12.82 -19.22 16.58
C ASP A 234 -12.36 -19.98 17.84
N ASN A 235 -13.01 -21.08 18.12
CA ASN A 235 -12.61 -22.06 19.14
C ASN A 235 -11.90 -23.28 18.54
N GLY A 236 -11.23 -23.10 17.40
CA GLY A 236 -10.57 -24.15 16.65
C GLY A 236 -9.26 -24.65 17.28
N VAL A 237 -8.42 -25.24 16.47
CA VAL A 237 -7.15 -25.85 16.94
C VAL A 237 -6.13 -24.83 17.43
N GLY A 238 -6.26 -23.56 17.03
CA GLY A 238 -5.29 -22.52 17.36
C GLY A 238 -3.91 -22.77 16.75
N MET A 239 -2.95 -21.90 17.08
CA MET A 239 -1.58 -21.95 16.58
C MET A 239 -0.58 -21.50 17.65
N SER A 240 0.70 -21.80 17.45
CA SER A 240 1.77 -21.30 18.31
C SER A 240 2.03 -19.81 18.10
N ASP A 241 2.64 -19.16 19.09
CA ASP A 241 3.01 -17.73 19.00
C ASP A 241 3.90 -17.45 17.78
N GLU A 242 4.81 -18.39 17.45
CA GLU A 242 5.66 -18.27 16.27
C GLU A 242 4.87 -18.30 14.96
N GLN A 243 3.87 -19.18 14.86
CA GLN A 243 3.00 -19.27 13.70
C GLN A 243 2.13 -18.02 13.57
N ALA A 244 1.56 -17.53 14.67
CA ALA A 244 0.75 -16.30 14.69
C ALA A 244 1.56 -15.09 14.24
N ALA A 245 2.82 -14.94 14.67
CA ALA A 245 3.70 -13.87 14.25
C ALA A 245 4.06 -13.95 12.75
N ARG A 246 4.21 -15.15 12.20
CA ARG A 246 4.58 -15.36 10.79
C ARG A 246 3.44 -15.10 9.81
N ILE A 247 2.18 -15.29 10.18
CA ILE A 247 1.02 -15.05 9.29
C ILE A 247 1.00 -13.65 8.72
N LEU A 248 1.48 -12.65 9.48
CA LEU A 248 1.49 -11.25 9.05
C LEU A 248 2.76 -10.84 8.29
N THR A 249 3.84 -11.63 8.36
CA THR A 249 5.18 -11.23 7.89
C THR A 249 5.76 -12.09 6.78
N GLU A 250 5.44 -13.38 6.71
CA GLU A 250 6.03 -14.30 5.72
C GLU A 250 5.14 -14.48 4.49
N GLU A 251 5.75 -14.85 3.35
CA GLU A 251 5.07 -15.38 2.16
C GLU A 251 4.54 -16.80 2.42
N SER A 252 3.69 -16.95 3.43
CA SER A 252 3.00 -18.21 3.70
C SER A 252 1.87 -18.41 2.70
N LYS A 253 1.42 -19.66 2.52
CA LYS A 253 0.32 -20.03 1.59
C LYS A 253 -1.04 -19.33 1.87
N GLY A 254 -1.12 -18.46 2.89
CA GLY A 254 -2.30 -17.68 3.28
C GLY A 254 -2.21 -16.20 2.86
N TYR A 255 -2.26 -15.92 1.57
CA TYR A 255 -2.25 -14.54 1.03
C TYR A 255 -3.37 -13.62 1.58
N GLY A 256 -4.49 -14.17 2.07
CA GLY A 256 -5.67 -13.41 2.45
C GLY A 256 -5.47 -12.50 3.67
N VAL A 257 -4.99 -13.04 4.76
CA VAL A 257 -4.86 -12.33 6.06
C VAL A 257 -3.79 -11.23 6.00
N ARG A 258 -2.63 -11.54 5.41
CA ARG A 258 -1.56 -10.56 5.19
C ARG A 258 -2.03 -9.41 4.29
N ASN A 259 -2.73 -9.73 3.20
CA ASN A 259 -3.27 -8.75 2.26
C ASN A 259 -4.26 -7.79 2.95
N VAL A 260 -5.10 -8.29 3.86
CA VAL A 260 -5.98 -7.47 4.70
C VAL A 260 -5.14 -6.50 5.55
N ASN A 261 -4.10 -6.97 6.23
CA ASN A 261 -3.24 -6.14 7.06
C ASN A 261 -2.55 -5.03 6.25
N GLU A 262 -1.98 -5.36 5.09
CA GLU A 262 -1.36 -4.38 4.19
C GLU A 262 -2.37 -3.34 3.69
N ARG A 263 -3.59 -3.76 3.30
CA ARG A 263 -4.66 -2.85 2.87
C ARG A 263 -5.11 -1.91 3.98
N ILE A 264 -5.20 -2.39 5.22
CA ILE A 264 -5.55 -1.57 6.39
C ILE A 264 -4.48 -0.48 6.58
N LYS A 265 -3.21 -0.84 6.59
CA LYS A 265 -2.09 0.10 6.74
C LYS A 265 -2.06 1.13 5.63
N LEU A 266 -2.19 0.71 4.39
CA LEU A 266 -2.20 1.61 3.23
C LEU A 266 -3.36 2.62 3.26
N TYR A 267 -4.54 2.20 3.71
CA TYR A 267 -5.73 3.05 3.66
C TYR A 267 -5.90 3.92 4.90
N TYR A 268 -5.66 3.36 6.09
CA TYR A 268 -5.88 4.06 7.35
C TYR A 268 -4.60 4.64 7.97
N GLY A 269 -3.43 4.13 7.60
CA GLY A 269 -2.11 4.51 8.13
C GLY A 269 -1.41 3.37 8.86
N GLU A 270 -0.09 3.45 8.98
CA GLU A 270 0.77 2.40 9.58
C GLU A 270 0.45 2.06 11.05
N GLN A 271 -0.18 2.99 11.78
CA GLN A 271 -0.60 2.78 13.16
C GLN A 271 -1.80 1.84 13.30
N TYR A 272 -2.52 1.57 12.20
CA TYR A 272 -3.65 0.65 12.18
C TYR A 272 -3.21 -0.69 11.59
N SER A 273 -3.53 -1.77 12.27
CA SER A 273 -3.09 -3.10 11.85
C SER A 273 -4.02 -4.19 12.37
N LEU A 274 -3.95 -5.34 11.72
CA LEU A 274 -4.54 -6.57 12.21
C LEU A 274 -3.68 -7.14 13.33
N GLN A 275 -4.32 -7.54 14.43
CA GLN A 275 -3.70 -8.24 15.57
C GLN A 275 -4.23 -9.66 15.63
N ILE A 276 -3.35 -10.63 15.83
CA ILE A 276 -3.70 -12.06 15.95
C ILE A 276 -3.24 -12.53 17.32
N GLU A 277 -4.17 -13.06 18.09
CA GLU A 277 -3.95 -13.75 19.36
C GLU A 277 -4.38 -15.22 19.16
N SER A 278 -3.52 -16.18 19.40
CA SER A 278 -3.85 -17.60 19.22
C SER A 278 -3.14 -18.45 20.25
N LYS A 279 -3.76 -19.58 20.59
CA LYS A 279 -3.17 -20.57 21.48
C LYS A 279 -3.63 -21.96 21.06
N ILE A 280 -2.68 -22.89 20.98
CA ILE A 280 -2.95 -24.27 20.58
C ILE A 280 -4.04 -24.87 21.48
N GLY A 281 -5.07 -25.44 20.87
CA GLY A 281 -6.24 -26.03 21.52
C GLY A 281 -7.26 -25.03 22.08
N GLN A 282 -7.07 -23.73 21.93
CA GLN A 282 -8.00 -22.71 22.41
C GLN A 282 -8.62 -21.86 21.30
N GLY A 283 -8.10 -21.96 20.06
CA GLY A 283 -8.57 -21.22 18.91
C GLY A 283 -7.74 -19.97 18.61
N THR A 284 -8.28 -19.12 17.72
CA THR A 284 -7.63 -17.89 17.25
C THR A 284 -8.59 -16.71 17.35
N LYS A 285 -8.05 -15.56 17.68
CA LYS A 285 -8.75 -14.27 17.70
C LYS A 285 -8.00 -13.27 16.83
N ALA A 286 -8.64 -12.83 15.76
CA ALA A 286 -8.15 -11.80 14.86
C ALA A 286 -8.90 -10.49 15.11
N SER A 287 -8.20 -9.40 15.44
CA SER A 287 -8.80 -8.12 15.80
C SER A 287 -8.27 -7.01 14.89
N ILE A 288 -9.18 -6.20 14.36
CA ILE A 288 -8.90 -5.02 13.53
C ILE A 288 -9.34 -3.78 14.28
N ARG A 289 -8.47 -2.78 14.35
CA ARG A 289 -8.79 -1.45 14.88
C ARG A 289 -8.70 -0.43 13.78
N ILE A 290 -9.80 0.28 13.50
CA ILE A 290 -9.87 1.31 12.46
C ILE A 290 -10.48 2.61 13.03
N PRO A 291 -10.12 3.79 12.47
CA PRO A 291 -10.69 5.04 12.92
C PRO A 291 -12.16 5.19 12.48
N LYS A 292 -12.96 5.90 13.26
CA LYS A 292 -14.33 6.28 12.92
C LYS A 292 -14.31 7.26 11.73
N ARG A 293 -14.67 6.78 10.54
CA ARG A 293 -14.88 7.61 9.35
C ARG A 293 -16.32 7.44 8.90
N ILE A 294 -17.07 8.56 8.81
CA ILE A 294 -18.46 8.52 8.33
C ILE A 294 -18.46 8.32 6.81
N SER A 295 -19.43 7.54 6.32
CA SER A 295 -19.61 7.19 4.91
C SER A 295 -20.10 8.36 4.06
#